data_436fc143f21dced1e5bad505302fa237
#
_entry.id   436fc143f21dced1e5bad505302fa237
#
_cell.length_a   1.000
_cell.length_b   1.000
_cell.length_c   1.000
_cell.angle_alpha   90.00
_cell.angle_beta   90.00
_cell.angle_gamma   90.00
#
_symmetry.space_group_name_H-M   'P 1'
#
loop_
_entity.id
_entity.type
_entity.pdbx_description
1 polymer ?
#
loop_
_entity_poly.entity_id
_entity_poly.type
_entity_poly.pdbx_seq_one_letter_code
_entity_poly.pdbx_strand_id
1 'polypeptide(L)'
;DKAEELLAMFQQLFSNEKKPIAVTCSMGIAMYPRDGESFQELNECADKALYQAKQRGKNGCCMYDDSLLQNQEYLQNSSLGAAIDSEQNYAESQDNLARYVFRILYHYEHLDEAVNLVLEIVGKQFDVSRSYIFENTRDGSHGFNTYEWCNEGISSEMKQLQNVNYKELGDYEALFQEDHIFYCRDIQSLSPTLVELFESQGIHSTLQCAFYDNGIFRGFIGFDECTGSRFWTREEVSSLSLISQILATFLKLNRMEAETPVKE
;
A
#
# COMPACT_ATOMS: atom_id res chain seq x y z
N ASP A 1 5.75 17.28 -21.69
CA ASP A 1 5.63 17.79 -20.32
C ASP A 1 5.91 16.64 -19.34
N LYS A 2 6.67 16.93 -18.24
CA LYS A 2 7.08 15.89 -17.25
C LYS A 2 5.89 15.13 -16.67
N ALA A 3 4.77 15.77 -16.46
CA ALA A 3 3.56 15.11 -15.95
C ALA A 3 2.96 14.12 -16.96
N GLU A 4 2.98 14.46 -18.24
CA GLU A 4 2.54 13.57 -19.32
C GLU A 4 3.52 12.38 -19.49
N GLU A 5 4.82 12.61 -19.35
CA GLU A 5 5.83 11.54 -19.34
C GLU A 5 5.63 10.58 -18.18
N LEU A 6 5.39 11.08 -16.96
CA LEU A 6 5.09 10.27 -15.78
C LEU A 6 3.80 9.47 -15.95
N LEU A 7 2.77 10.08 -16.51
CA LEU A 7 1.50 9.41 -16.83
C LEU A 7 1.71 8.26 -17.82
N ALA A 8 2.48 8.53 -18.89
CA ALA A 8 2.80 7.51 -19.90
C ALA A 8 3.65 6.37 -19.33
N MET A 9 4.65 6.68 -18.48
CA MET A 9 5.45 5.67 -17.78
C MET A 9 4.58 4.81 -16.85
N PHE A 10 3.67 5.42 -16.11
CA PHE A 10 2.74 4.72 -15.23
C PHE A 10 1.85 3.76 -16.01
N GLN A 11 1.30 4.19 -17.15
CA GLN A 11 0.48 3.34 -18.02
C GLN A 11 1.28 2.17 -18.61
N GLN A 12 2.57 2.38 -18.93
CA GLN A 12 3.45 1.32 -19.43
C GLN A 12 3.76 0.24 -18.39
N LEU A 13 3.89 0.61 -17.11
CA LEU A 13 4.16 -0.34 -16.03
C LEU A 13 3.06 -1.41 -15.91
N PHE A 14 1.81 -1.08 -16.21
CA PHE A 14 0.67 -1.98 -16.10
C PHE A 14 0.20 -2.58 -17.43
N SER A 15 0.80 -2.17 -18.56
CA SER A 15 0.42 -2.67 -19.88
C SER A 15 1.05 -4.03 -20.26
N ASN A 16 2.05 -4.49 -19.53
CA ASN A 16 2.82 -5.71 -19.84
C ASN A 16 2.28 -6.99 -19.16
N GLU A 17 1.20 -6.92 -18.42
CA GLU A 17 0.58 -8.10 -17.81
C GLU A 17 -0.31 -8.85 -18.80
N LYS A 18 -0.34 -10.19 -18.69
CA LYS A 18 -1.15 -11.09 -19.54
C LYS A 18 -2.66 -10.84 -19.49
N LYS A 19 -3.13 -10.06 -18.52
CA LYS A 19 -4.46 -9.43 -18.43
C LYS A 19 -4.25 -7.96 -18.11
N PRO A 20 -4.52 -7.02 -19.03
CA PRO A 20 -4.37 -5.61 -18.74
C PRO A 20 -5.38 -5.20 -17.66
N ILE A 21 -4.91 -5.00 -16.45
CA ILE A 21 -5.68 -4.26 -15.44
C ILE A 21 -5.65 -2.81 -15.89
N ALA A 22 -6.81 -2.25 -16.18
CA ALA A 22 -6.92 -0.84 -16.57
C ALA A 22 -6.70 0.05 -15.33
N VAL A 23 -5.45 0.15 -14.91
CA VAL A 23 -5.06 1.11 -13.85
C VAL A 23 -4.92 2.47 -14.49
N THR A 24 -5.69 3.44 -14.00
CA THR A 24 -5.62 4.83 -14.46
C THR A 24 -5.05 5.71 -13.36
N CYS A 25 -4.22 6.68 -13.73
CA CYS A 25 -3.68 7.69 -12.83
C CYS A 25 -4.24 9.06 -13.20
N SER A 26 -4.59 9.85 -12.18
CA SER A 26 -4.92 11.26 -12.34
C SER A 26 -3.95 12.11 -11.53
N MET A 27 -3.47 13.23 -12.09
CA MET A 27 -2.52 14.10 -11.43
C MET A 27 -3.03 15.53 -11.38
N GLY A 28 -2.90 16.18 -10.22
CA GLY A 28 -3.05 17.62 -10.05
C GLY A 28 -1.68 18.29 -9.96
N ILE A 29 -1.51 19.44 -10.56
CA ILE A 29 -0.24 20.15 -10.65
C ILE A 29 -0.42 21.58 -10.15
N ALA A 30 0.42 21.99 -9.20
CA ALA A 30 0.57 23.38 -8.78
C ALA A 30 2.02 23.83 -8.96
N MET A 31 2.23 25.09 -9.31
CA MET A 31 3.55 25.63 -9.64
C MET A 31 3.99 26.70 -8.64
N TYR A 32 5.17 26.50 -8.06
CA TYR A 32 5.83 27.54 -7.25
C TYR A 32 6.47 28.60 -8.17
N PRO A 33 6.42 29.88 -7.82
CA PRO A 33 5.65 30.50 -6.73
C PRO A 33 4.23 30.93 -7.15
N ARG A 34 3.81 30.61 -8.40
CA ARG A 34 2.57 31.11 -9.03
C ARG A 34 1.31 30.71 -8.24
N ASP A 35 1.25 29.48 -7.77
CA ASP A 35 0.05 28.87 -7.19
C ASP A 35 0.13 28.78 -5.66
N GLY A 36 1.26 29.22 -5.07
CA GLY A 36 1.51 29.30 -3.63
C GLY A 36 2.97 29.50 -3.31
N GLU A 37 3.26 30.09 -2.16
CA GLU A 37 4.62 30.32 -1.65
C GLU A 37 5.00 29.31 -0.54
N SER A 38 4.02 28.59 -0.01
CA SER A 38 4.20 27.54 0.98
C SER A 38 3.80 26.17 0.42
N PHE A 39 4.35 25.11 1.04
CA PHE A 39 3.96 23.73 0.71
C PHE A 39 2.46 23.50 0.89
N GLN A 40 1.87 24.07 1.95
CA GLN A 40 0.45 23.92 2.25
C GLN A 40 -0.41 24.54 1.14
N GLU A 41 -0.10 25.75 0.71
CA GLU A 41 -0.82 26.43 -0.39
C GLU A 41 -0.69 25.66 -1.72
N LEU A 42 0.52 25.20 -2.06
CA LEU A 42 0.75 24.41 -3.27
C LEU A 42 -0.01 23.08 -3.23
N ASN A 43 -0.04 22.42 -2.07
CA ASN A 43 -0.77 21.16 -1.90
C ASN A 43 -2.29 21.37 -2.08
N GLU A 44 -2.86 22.42 -1.49
CA GLU A 44 -4.28 22.76 -1.67
C GLU A 44 -4.63 23.06 -3.13
N CYS A 45 -3.77 23.77 -3.83
CA CYS A 45 -3.94 24.07 -5.25
C CYS A 45 -3.80 22.81 -6.13
N ALA A 46 -2.84 21.94 -5.83
CA ALA A 46 -2.67 20.67 -6.53
C ALA A 46 -3.88 19.73 -6.30
N ASP A 47 -4.43 19.68 -5.09
CA ASP A 47 -5.62 18.87 -4.78
C ASP A 47 -6.86 19.36 -5.56
N LYS A 48 -7.06 20.67 -5.69
CA LYS A 48 -8.12 21.24 -6.52
C LYS A 48 -7.95 20.86 -8.00
N ALA A 49 -6.73 20.92 -8.50
CA ALA A 49 -6.41 20.51 -9.87
C ALA A 49 -6.60 19.00 -10.09
N LEU A 50 -6.25 18.17 -9.10
CA LEU A 50 -6.48 16.72 -9.13
C LEU A 50 -7.97 16.38 -9.19
N TYR A 51 -8.79 17.08 -8.41
CA TYR A 51 -10.23 16.93 -8.45
C TYR A 51 -10.78 17.22 -9.86
N GLN A 52 -10.30 18.27 -10.52
CA GLN A 52 -10.67 18.60 -11.90
C GLN A 52 -10.22 17.52 -12.90
N ALA A 53 -9.04 16.96 -12.73
CA ALA A 53 -8.57 15.86 -13.57
C ALA A 53 -9.49 14.62 -13.44
N LYS A 54 -9.95 14.32 -12.23
CA LYS A 54 -10.91 13.24 -11.95
C LYS A 54 -12.29 13.52 -12.58
N GLN A 55 -12.81 14.76 -12.52
CA GLN A 55 -14.09 15.14 -13.15
C GLN A 55 -14.04 15.12 -14.69
N ARG A 56 -12.91 15.45 -15.30
CA ARG A 56 -12.73 15.45 -16.77
C ARG A 56 -12.60 14.04 -17.37
N GLY A 57 -12.89 12.99 -16.60
CA GLY A 57 -12.91 11.61 -17.09
C GLY A 57 -11.76 10.77 -16.59
N LYS A 58 -11.02 11.24 -15.57
CA LYS A 58 -9.86 10.53 -14.96
C LYS A 58 -8.73 10.33 -16.00
N ASN A 59 -7.69 9.54 -15.62
CA ASN A 59 -6.59 9.16 -16.51
C ASN A 59 -5.94 10.33 -17.25
N GLY A 60 -5.59 11.39 -16.52
CA GLY A 60 -4.99 12.61 -17.07
C GLY A 60 -4.41 13.51 -16.02
N CYS A 61 -3.78 14.59 -16.45
CA CYS A 61 -3.27 15.64 -15.57
C CYS A 61 -4.04 16.95 -15.74
N CYS A 62 -4.14 17.74 -14.68
CA CYS A 62 -4.68 19.09 -14.71
C CYS A 62 -3.75 20.03 -13.95
N MET A 63 -3.45 21.19 -14.54
CA MET A 63 -2.75 22.26 -13.84
C MET A 63 -3.76 23.12 -13.07
N TYR A 64 -3.36 23.60 -11.91
CA TYR A 64 -4.15 24.56 -11.17
C TYR A 64 -4.32 25.87 -11.95
N ASP A 65 -5.53 26.42 -11.92
CA ASP A 65 -5.90 27.70 -12.51
C ASP A 65 -6.98 28.32 -11.61
N ASP A 66 -6.85 29.61 -11.29
CA ASP A 66 -7.79 30.35 -10.45
C ASP A 66 -9.24 30.37 -11.00
N SER A 67 -9.42 30.19 -12.31
CA SER A 67 -10.74 30.07 -12.92
C SER A 67 -11.52 28.84 -12.46
N LEU A 68 -10.83 27.84 -11.89
CA LEU A 68 -11.44 26.64 -11.31
C LEU A 68 -12.27 26.94 -10.05
N LEU A 69 -12.06 28.10 -9.41
CA LEU A 69 -12.80 28.55 -8.21
C LEU A 69 -14.20 29.10 -8.52
N GLN A 70 -14.54 29.38 -9.79
CA GLN A 70 -15.82 30.00 -10.16
C GLN A 70 -16.97 29.02 -10.35
N ASN A 71 -16.75 27.72 -10.28
CA ASN A 71 -17.82 26.74 -10.32
C ASN A 71 -18.45 26.57 -8.90
N GLN A 72 -19.54 27.29 -8.68
CA GLN A 72 -20.35 27.27 -7.43
C GLN A 72 -20.90 25.87 -7.03
N GLU A 73 -20.77 24.85 -7.85
CA GLU A 73 -21.13 23.46 -7.51
C GLU A 73 -20.24 22.85 -6.42
N TYR A 74 -19.06 23.41 -6.18
CA TYR A 74 -18.15 22.94 -5.13
C TYR A 74 -18.70 23.18 -3.70
N LEU A 75 -19.56 24.19 -3.53
CA LEU A 75 -20.09 24.57 -2.21
C LEU A 75 -21.50 24.02 -1.92
N GLN A 76 -22.22 23.56 -2.92
CA GLN A 76 -23.59 23.06 -2.75
C GLN A 76 -23.69 21.54 -2.58
N ASN A 77 -22.70 20.76 -3.02
CA ASN A 77 -22.69 19.31 -2.84
C ASN A 77 -22.20 18.85 -1.45
N SER A 78 -21.81 19.76 -0.58
CA SER A 78 -21.41 19.42 0.80
C SER A 78 -22.59 19.35 1.79
N SER A 79 -23.83 19.60 1.39
CA SER A 79 -24.97 19.68 2.30
C SER A 79 -26.24 18.92 1.87
N LEU A 80 -26.23 18.14 0.80
CA LEU A 80 -27.40 17.36 0.38
C LEU A 80 -27.00 15.94 -0.06
N GLY A 81 -26.88 15.00 0.87
CA GLY A 81 -26.63 13.62 0.47
C GLY A 81 -26.35 12.62 1.59
N ALA A 82 -27.02 12.70 2.71
CA ALA A 82 -26.82 11.77 3.83
C ALA A 82 -27.23 10.30 3.55
N ALA A 83 -27.50 9.93 2.29
CA ALA A 83 -27.90 8.56 1.90
C ALA A 83 -27.07 7.97 0.74
N ILE A 84 -26.16 8.73 0.11
CA ILE A 84 -25.22 8.22 -0.92
C ILE A 84 -23.79 8.19 -0.35
N ASP A 85 -23.60 8.71 0.84
CA ASP A 85 -22.30 9.04 1.44
C ASP A 85 -21.47 7.86 1.96
N SER A 86 -21.99 6.65 2.04
CA SER A 86 -21.18 5.55 2.59
C SER A 86 -20.08 5.07 1.64
N GLU A 87 -20.34 4.98 0.34
CA GLU A 87 -19.31 4.54 -0.62
C GLU A 87 -18.33 5.67 -0.99
N GLN A 88 -18.78 6.93 -1.08
CA GLN A 88 -17.90 8.07 -1.38
C GLN A 88 -17.02 8.47 -0.19
N ASN A 89 -17.54 8.47 1.03
CA ASN A 89 -16.75 8.72 2.25
C ASN A 89 -15.70 7.63 2.50
N TYR A 90 -15.98 6.38 2.12
CA TYR A 90 -15.00 5.29 2.23
C TYR A 90 -13.86 5.44 1.22
N ALA A 91 -14.15 5.76 -0.04
CA ALA A 91 -13.14 6.00 -1.06
C ALA A 91 -12.26 7.21 -0.72
N GLU A 92 -12.83 8.29 -0.19
CA GLU A 92 -12.08 9.46 0.30
C GLU A 92 -11.22 9.12 1.54
N SER A 93 -11.70 8.25 2.42
CA SER A 93 -10.95 7.78 3.58
C SER A 93 -9.75 6.90 3.19
N GLN A 94 -9.91 6.02 2.21
CA GLN A 94 -8.84 5.16 1.70
C GLN A 94 -7.77 5.95 0.93
N ASP A 95 -8.19 6.87 0.06
CA ASP A 95 -7.29 7.80 -0.63
C ASP A 95 -6.49 8.65 0.37
N ASN A 96 -7.09 9.03 1.50
CA ASN A 96 -6.43 9.78 2.56
C ASN A 96 -5.38 8.95 3.30
N LEU A 97 -5.65 7.68 3.62
CA LEU A 97 -4.70 6.81 4.31
C LEU A 97 -3.48 6.49 3.42
N ALA A 98 -3.70 6.10 2.17
CA ALA A 98 -2.62 5.82 1.23
C ALA A 98 -1.73 7.05 0.99
N ARG A 99 -2.34 8.24 0.88
CA ARG A 99 -1.63 9.52 0.75
C ARG A 99 -0.83 9.84 2.02
N TYR A 100 -1.38 9.55 3.19
CA TYR A 100 -0.72 9.77 4.47
C TYR A 100 0.49 8.84 4.63
N VAL A 101 0.33 7.55 4.32
CA VAL A 101 1.41 6.56 4.29
C VAL A 101 2.54 6.97 3.34
N PHE A 102 2.18 7.36 2.11
CA PHE A 102 3.18 7.83 1.14
C PHE A 102 3.96 9.03 1.68
N ARG A 103 3.28 9.99 2.30
CA ARG A 103 3.92 11.18 2.88
C ARG A 103 4.87 10.84 4.01
N ILE A 104 4.53 9.90 4.89
CA ILE A 104 5.42 9.41 5.94
C ILE A 104 6.69 8.86 5.30
N LEU A 105 6.57 7.89 4.40
CA LEU A 105 7.70 7.21 3.77
C LEU A 105 8.59 8.17 2.95
N TYR A 106 8.02 9.22 2.38
CA TYR A 106 8.74 10.20 1.57
C TYR A 106 9.52 11.22 2.39
N HIS A 107 9.05 11.61 3.57
CA HIS A 107 9.64 12.70 4.36
C HIS A 107 10.52 12.25 5.52
N TYR A 108 10.53 10.99 5.89
CA TYR A 108 11.41 10.50 6.93
C TYR A 108 12.84 10.32 6.42
N GLU A 109 13.82 10.74 7.22
CA GLU A 109 15.25 10.55 6.90
C GLU A 109 15.67 9.08 7.00
N HIS A 110 15.03 8.33 7.90
CA HIS A 110 15.32 6.92 8.16
C HIS A 110 14.13 6.04 7.77
N LEU A 111 14.28 5.26 6.70
CA LEU A 111 13.21 4.41 6.19
C LEU A 111 12.69 3.43 7.24
N ASP A 112 13.57 2.86 8.08
CA ASP A 112 13.17 1.88 9.11
C ASP A 112 12.17 2.48 10.12
N GLU A 113 12.37 3.73 10.54
CA GLU A 113 11.45 4.43 11.44
C GLU A 113 10.11 4.70 10.75
N ALA A 114 10.15 5.12 9.48
CA ALA A 114 8.96 5.37 8.69
C ALA A 114 8.14 4.09 8.47
N VAL A 115 8.79 2.98 8.15
CA VAL A 115 8.14 1.67 7.95
C VAL A 115 7.46 1.20 9.23
N ASN A 116 8.16 1.25 10.38
CA ASN A 116 7.58 0.87 11.67
C ASN A 116 6.38 1.74 12.04
N LEU A 117 6.46 3.06 11.81
CA LEU A 117 5.34 3.97 12.04
C LEU A 117 4.15 3.67 11.13
N VAL A 118 4.39 3.33 9.85
CA VAL A 118 3.32 2.95 8.92
C VAL A 118 2.66 1.65 9.35
N LEU A 119 3.43 0.63 9.75
CA LEU A 119 2.88 -0.62 10.26
C LEU A 119 2.00 -0.40 11.49
N GLU A 120 2.43 0.45 12.43
CA GLU A 120 1.64 0.81 13.61
C GLU A 120 0.32 1.52 13.23
N ILE A 121 0.39 2.53 12.35
CA ILE A 121 -0.80 3.30 11.92
C ILE A 121 -1.80 2.38 11.23
N VAL A 122 -1.32 1.56 10.29
CA VAL A 122 -2.15 0.63 9.53
C VAL A 122 -2.72 -0.46 10.44
N GLY A 123 -1.89 -1.02 11.31
CA GLY A 123 -2.31 -2.03 12.28
C GLY A 123 -3.44 -1.53 13.19
N LYS A 124 -3.32 -0.30 13.71
CA LYS A 124 -4.36 0.33 14.53
C LYS A 124 -5.60 0.72 13.73
N GLN A 125 -5.42 1.24 12.51
CA GLN A 125 -6.54 1.68 11.67
C GLN A 125 -7.46 0.52 11.27
N PHE A 126 -6.89 -0.64 10.96
CA PHE A 126 -7.63 -1.83 10.58
C PHE A 126 -7.89 -2.79 11.75
N ASP A 127 -7.46 -2.42 12.95
CA ASP A 127 -7.62 -3.22 14.17
C ASP A 127 -7.17 -4.68 13.95
N VAL A 128 -5.95 -4.84 13.43
CA VAL A 128 -5.32 -6.16 13.28
C VAL A 128 -4.45 -6.48 14.48
N SER A 129 -4.24 -7.75 14.75
CA SER A 129 -3.39 -8.20 15.86
C SER A 129 -1.92 -7.94 15.57
N ARG A 130 -1.48 -8.09 14.31
CA ARG A 130 -0.10 -7.93 13.89
C ARG A 130 -0.01 -7.42 12.47
N SER A 131 0.94 -6.52 12.17
CA SER A 131 1.34 -6.13 10.82
C SER A 131 2.84 -6.26 10.68
N TYR A 132 3.32 -6.82 9.56
CA TYR A 132 4.72 -7.17 9.43
C TYR A 132 5.19 -7.22 7.97
N ILE A 133 6.51 -7.26 7.78
CA ILE A 133 7.14 -7.38 6.46
C ILE A 133 8.12 -8.55 6.48
N PHE A 134 7.94 -9.47 5.56
CA PHE A 134 8.91 -10.48 5.21
C PHE A 134 9.70 -10.05 3.98
N GLU A 135 11.02 -10.13 4.08
CA GLU A 135 11.93 -9.90 2.97
C GLU A 135 12.71 -11.16 2.66
N ASN A 136 12.80 -11.50 1.38
CA ASN A 136 13.41 -12.75 0.95
C ASN A 136 14.87 -12.58 0.51
N THR A 137 15.62 -13.67 0.61
CA THR A 137 16.93 -13.79 -0.03
C THR A 137 16.85 -13.50 -1.53
N ARG A 138 18.01 -13.23 -2.16
CA ARG A 138 18.05 -12.90 -3.61
C ARG A 138 17.46 -14.00 -4.50
N ASP A 139 17.57 -15.25 -4.09
CA ASP A 139 17.02 -16.42 -4.80
C ASP A 139 15.58 -16.78 -4.41
N GLY A 140 14.98 -16.02 -3.47
CA GLY A 140 13.62 -16.24 -2.99
C GLY A 140 13.44 -17.49 -2.12
N SER A 141 14.51 -18.17 -1.73
CA SER A 141 14.42 -19.45 -1.02
C SER A 141 14.14 -19.34 0.48
N HIS A 142 14.53 -18.24 1.09
CA HIS A 142 14.37 -17.99 2.54
C HIS A 142 13.79 -16.60 2.78
N GLY A 143 12.94 -16.50 3.81
CA GLY A 143 12.34 -15.25 4.27
C GLY A 143 12.80 -14.84 5.65
N PHE A 144 12.79 -13.54 5.91
CA PHE A 144 13.14 -12.92 7.19
C PHE A 144 12.04 -11.93 7.56
N ASN A 145 11.50 -12.03 8.76
CA ASN A 145 10.63 -11.00 9.32
C ASN A 145 11.49 -9.79 9.70
N THR A 146 11.51 -8.76 8.84
CA THR A 146 12.39 -7.58 8.98
C THR A 146 11.74 -6.45 9.75
N TYR A 147 10.42 -6.34 9.70
CA TYR A 147 9.65 -5.34 10.43
C TYR A 147 8.38 -5.96 10.99
N GLU A 148 8.01 -5.57 12.22
CA GLU A 148 6.82 -6.09 12.87
C GLU A 148 6.26 -5.08 13.87
N TRP A 149 4.97 -4.83 13.79
CA TRP A 149 4.20 -4.18 14.83
C TRP A 149 3.17 -5.14 15.40
N CYS A 150 3.04 -5.15 16.72
CA CYS A 150 2.07 -5.96 17.44
C CYS A 150 1.11 -5.07 18.23
N ASN A 151 -0.18 -5.40 18.21
CA ASN A 151 -1.19 -4.76 19.03
C ASN A 151 -1.00 -5.15 20.51
N GLU A 152 -1.68 -4.44 21.40
CA GLU A 152 -1.60 -4.69 22.84
C GLU A 152 -1.97 -6.15 23.19
N GLY A 153 -1.14 -6.79 23.96
CA GLY A 153 -1.31 -8.20 24.37
C GLY A 153 -0.88 -9.24 23.33
N ILE A 154 -0.40 -8.84 22.16
CA ILE A 154 0.10 -9.76 21.10
C ILE A 154 1.62 -9.88 21.20
N SER A 155 2.12 -11.12 21.20
CA SER A 155 3.56 -11.39 21.19
C SER A 155 4.20 -11.15 19.82
N SER A 156 5.43 -10.65 19.83
CA SER A 156 6.26 -10.56 18.62
C SER A 156 6.82 -11.92 18.23
N GLU A 157 6.75 -12.23 16.94
CA GLU A 157 7.34 -13.43 16.34
C GLU A 157 8.61 -13.12 15.52
N MET A 158 9.02 -11.86 15.45
CA MET A 158 10.17 -11.41 14.64
C MET A 158 11.45 -12.22 14.92
N LYS A 159 11.73 -12.56 16.19
CA LYS A 159 12.95 -13.29 16.54
C LYS A 159 12.94 -14.74 16.09
N GLN A 160 11.78 -15.38 16.10
CA GLN A 160 11.58 -16.76 15.70
C GLN A 160 11.53 -16.94 14.18
N LEU A 161 11.03 -15.91 13.48
CA LEU A 161 10.82 -15.94 12.05
C LEU A 161 12.02 -15.32 11.28
N GLN A 162 13.21 -15.74 11.65
CA GLN A 162 14.44 -15.41 10.93
C GLN A 162 14.93 -16.61 10.14
N ASN A 163 15.24 -16.41 8.86
CA ASN A 163 15.75 -17.44 7.97
C ASN A 163 14.75 -18.60 7.72
N VAL A 164 13.47 -18.25 7.49
CA VAL A 164 12.40 -19.22 7.20
C VAL A 164 12.63 -19.87 5.84
N ASN A 165 12.79 -21.20 5.81
CA ASN A 165 13.01 -21.96 4.58
C ASN A 165 11.66 -22.30 3.92
N TYR A 166 11.34 -21.70 2.80
CA TYR A 166 10.05 -21.93 2.11
C TYR A 166 9.87 -23.37 1.60
N LYS A 167 10.96 -24.10 1.33
CA LYS A 167 10.87 -25.51 0.91
C LYS A 167 10.27 -26.42 1.99
N GLU A 168 10.42 -26.05 3.27
CA GLU A 168 9.83 -26.79 4.38
C GLU A 168 8.34 -26.50 4.55
N LEU A 169 7.87 -25.39 4.00
CA LEU A 169 6.47 -24.96 4.03
C LEU A 169 5.67 -25.41 2.81
N GLY A 170 6.32 -26.08 1.86
CA GLY A 170 5.75 -26.43 0.56
C GLY A 170 5.94 -25.29 -0.45
N ASP A 171 5.00 -25.15 -1.38
CA ASP A 171 5.02 -24.06 -2.37
C ASP A 171 4.31 -22.82 -1.78
N TYR A 172 5.02 -22.11 -0.90
CA TYR A 172 4.44 -20.94 -0.21
C TYR A 172 4.12 -19.81 -1.18
N GLU A 173 4.94 -19.62 -2.22
CA GLU A 173 4.71 -18.61 -3.24
C GLU A 173 3.40 -18.87 -4.02
N ALA A 174 3.01 -20.13 -4.21
CA ALA A 174 1.76 -20.47 -4.88
C ALA A 174 0.48 -20.05 -4.12
N LEU A 175 0.59 -19.67 -2.84
CA LEU A 175 -0.53 -19.08 -2.09
C LEU A 175 -0.94 -17.71 -2.65
N PHE A 176 0.02 -16.97 -3.22
CA PHE A 176 -0.21 -15.67 -3.83
C PHE A 176 -0.68 -15.85 -5.27
N GLN A 177 -1.99 -15.78 -5.48
CA GLN A 177 -2.63 -15.95 -6.78
C GLN A 177 -2.22 -14.86 -7.80
N GLU A 178 -2.90 -14.77 -8.91
CA GLU A 178 -2.58 -13.81 -10.00
C GLU A 178 -2.57 -12.33 -9.55
N ASP A 179 -3.26 -11.99 -8.47
CA ASP A 179 -3.33 -10.64 -7.88
C ASP A 179 -2.26 -10.39 -6.80
N HIS A 180 -1.37 -11.38 -6.56
CA HIS A 180 -0.34 -11.32 -5.52
C HIS A 180 -0.88 -11.18 -4.09
N ILE A 181 -2.11 -11.58 -3.85
CA ILE A 181 -2.77 -11.51 -2.55
C ILE A 181 -3.15 -12.92 -2.08
N PHE A 182 -2.78 -13.23 -0.84
CA PHE A 182 -3.26 -14.40 -0.12
C PHE A 182 -4.04 -13.92 1.10
N TYR A 183 -5.27 -14.39 1.26
CA TYR A 183 -6.02 -14.17 2.49
C TYR A 183 -6.76 -15.43 2.89
N CYS A 184 -6.83 -15.65 4.20
CA CYS A 184 -7.48 -16.78 4.80
C CYS A 184 -8.32 -16.31 5.99
N ARG A 185 -9.60 -16.63 5.97
CA ARG A 185 -10.54 -16.31 7.07
C ARG A 185 -10.30 -17.18 8.29
N ASP A 186 -9.97 -18.45 8.04
CA ASP A 186 -9.78 -19.46 9.08
C ASP A 186 -8.66 -20.40 8.61
N ILE A 187 -7.54 -20.36 9.32
CA ILE A 187 -6.36 -21.17 8.99
C ILE A 187 -6.62 -22.66 8.95
N GLN A 188 -7.68 -23.14 9.64
CA GLN A 188 -8.08 -24.57 9.62
C GLN A 188 -8.49 -25.06 8.22
N SER A 189 -8.73 -24.17 7.27
CA SER A 189 -9.02 -24.50 5.87
C SER A 189 -7.75 -24.76 5.03
N LEU A 190 -6.56 -24.52 5.58
CA LEU A 190 -5.29 -24.67 4.90
C LEU A 190 -4.71 -26.08 5.00
N SER A 191 -3.55 -26.31 4.36
CA SER A 191 -2.82 -27.57 4.49
C SER A 191 -2.32 -27.76 5.93
N PRO A 192 -2.14 -29.00 6.41
CA PRO A 192 -1.71 -29.25 7.79
C PRO A 192 -0.40 -28.54 8.18
N THR A 193 0.56 -28.45 7.25
CA THR A 193 1.84 -27.75 7.48
C THR A 193 1.63 -26.25 7.71
N LEU A 194 0.73 -25.63 6.96
CA LEU A 194 0.42 -24.21 7.13
C LEU A 194 -0.42 -23.96 8.39
N VAL A 195 -1.32 -24.87 8.72
CA VAL A 195 -2.07 -24.81 10.00
C VAL A 195 -1.09 -24.83 11.16
N GLU A 196 -0.17 -25.78 11.21
CA GLU A 196 0.85 -25.89 12.27
C GLU A 196 1.71 -24.62 12.35
N LEU A 197 2.12 -24.07 11.19
CA LEU A 197 2.90 -22.83 11.12
C LEU A 197 2.14 -21.66 11.73
N PHE A 198 0.88 -21.45 11.35
CA PHE A 198 0.10 -20.30 11.79
C PHE A 198 -0.38 -20.47 13.25
N GLU A 199 -0.79 -21.68 13.66
CA GLU A 199 -1.17 -21.97 15.05
C GLU A 199 -0.02 -21.73 16.03
N SER A 200 1.22 -22.10 15.65
CA SER A 200 2.40 -21.89 16.50
C SER A 200 2.66 -20.42 16.80
N GLN A 201 2.14 -19.51 15.96
CA GLN A 201 2.21 -18.06 16.11
C GLN A 201 0.92 -17.44 16.68
N GLY A 202 -0.06 -18.26 17.05
CA GLY A 202 -1.37 -17.81 17.54
C GLY A 202 -2.26 -17.16 16.49
N ILE A 203 -1.98 -17.38 15.20
CA ILE A 203 -2.76 -16.78 14.11
C ILE A 203 -4.01 -17.61 13.86
N HIS A 204 -5.16 -16.93 13.70
CA HIS A 204 -6.44 -17.52 13.33
C HIS A 204 -6.88 -17.14 11.91
N SER A 205 -6.47 -15.96 11.46
CA SER A 205 -6.79 -15.42 10.15
C SER A 205 -5.63 -14.54 9.67
N THR A 206 -5.37 -14.51 8.37
CA THR A 206 -4.27 -13.72 7.80
C THR A 206 -4.64 -13.11 6.44
N LEU A 207 -4.04 -11.98 6.13
CA LEU A 207 -4.01 -11.37 4.80
C LEU A 207 -2.57 -10.99 4.49
N GLN A 208 -2.06 -11.44 3.36
CA GLN A 208 -0.68 -11.20 2.94
C GLN A 208 -0.65 -10.71 1.49
N CYS A 209 0.18 -9.71 1.22
CA CYS A 209 0.37 -9.10 -0.09
C CYS A 209 1.82 -9.29 -0.53
N ALA A 210 2.05 -10.14 -1.52
CA ALA A 210 3.39 -10.42 -2.05
C ALA A 210 3.91 -9.27 -2.89
N PHE A 211 5.23 -9.09 -2.91
CA PHE A 211 5.90 -8.18 -3.82
C PHE A 211 7.04 -8.89 -4.57
N TYR A 212 7.22 -8.46 -5.80
CA TYR A 212 8.15 -9.06 -6.76
C TYR A 212 9.09 -8.01 -7.34
N ASP A 213 10.28 -8.47 -7.73
CA ASP A 213 11.21 -7.68 -8.52
C ASP A 213 11.71 -8.51 -9.70
N ASN A 214 11.43 -8.07 -10.93
CA ASN A 214 11.75 -8.78 -12.16
C ASN A 214 11.25 -10.25 -12.17
N GLY A 215 10.05 -10.47 -11.62
CA GLY A 215 9.42 -11.79 -11.52
C GLY A 215 9.98 -12.69 -10.42
N ILE A 216 10.88 -12.20 -9.57
CA ILE A 216 11.41 -12.91 -8.41
C ILE A 216 10.64 -12.51 -7.17
N PHE A 217 10.14 -13.49 -6.42
CA PHE A 217 9.46 -13.30 -5.14
C PHE A 217 10.41 -12.69 -4.11
N ARG A 218 10.16 -11.43 -3.73
CA ARG A 218 11.02 -10.65 -2.84
C ARG A 218 10.54 -10.57 -1.40
N GLY A 219 9.31 -10.99 -1.16
CA GLY A 219 8.72 -10.98 0.16
C GLY A 219 7.23 -10.67 0.14
N PHE A 220 6.68 -10.41 1.28
CA PHE A 220 5.29 -10.03 1.44
C PHE A 220 5.09 -9.14 2.67
N ILE A 221 4.02 -8.35 2.65
CA ILE A 221 3.52 -7.61 3.80
C ILE A 221 2.28 -8.34 4.31
N GLY A 222 2.28 -8.66 5.60
CA GLY A 222 1.23 -9.45 6.22
C GLY A 222 0.49 -8.72 7.32
N PHE A 223 -0.77 -9.14 7.51
CA PHE A 223 -1.70 -8.65 8.52
C PHE A 223 -2.39 -9.86 9.14
N ASP A 224 -2.20 -10.06 10.43
CA ASP A 224 -2.73 -11.23 11.12
C ASP A 224 -3.79 -10.86 12.15
N GLU A 225 -4.72 -11.79 12.32
CA GLU A 225 -5.69 -11.77 13.40
C GLU A 225 -5.43 -12.96 14.33
N CYS A 226 -5.12 -12.65 15.60
CA CYS A 226 -4.78 -13.63 16.62
C CYS A 226 -5.88 -13.83 17.68
N THR A 227 -6.97 -13.07 17.63
CA THR A 227 -8.05 -13.13 18.61
C THR A 227 -9.22 -14.00 18.16
N GLY A 228 -9.28 -14.35 16.87
CA GLY A 228 -10.32 -15.18 16.28
C GLY A 228 -10.33 -15.15 14.77
N SER A 229 -11.32 -15.81 14.17
CA SER A 229 -11.51 -15.76 12.71
C SER A 229 -11.97 -14.37 12.26
N ARG A 230 -11.38 -13.85 11.19
CA ARG A 230 -11.71 -12.54 10.61
C ARG A 230 -12.20 -12.68 9.18
N PHE A 231 -13.27 -11.96 8.89
CA PHE A 231 -13.71 -11.79 7.51
C PHE A 231 -13.03 -10.52 6.92
N TRP A 232 -12.12 -10.74 5.96
CA TRP A 232 -11.47 -9.64 5.23
C TRP A 232 -12.44 -9.08 4.20
N THR A 233 -12.90 -7.86 4.40
CA THR A 233 -13.80 -7.20 3.44
C THR A 233 -13.03 -6.84 2.16
N ARG A 234 -13.77 -6.65 1.06
CA ARG A 234 -13.17 -6.23 -0.22
C ARG A 234 -12.42 -4.90 -0.08
N GLU A 235 -12.96 -3.99 0.72
CA GLU A 235 -12.38 -2.69 1.00
C GLU A 235 -11.08 -2.81 1.80
N GLU A 236 -11.03 -3.65 2.82
CA GLU A 236 -9.80 -3.92 3.58
C GLU A 236 -8.74 -4.53 2.69
N VAL A 237 -9.07 -5.56 1.92
CA VAL A 237 -8.14 -6.21 0.98
C VAL A 237 -7.57 -5.19 -0.01
N SER A 238 -8.42 -4.34 -0.59
CA SER A 238 -7.99 -3.31 -1.54
C SER A 238 -7.06 -2.27 -0.91
N SER A 239 -7.42 -1.77 0.28
CA SER A 239 -6.63 -0.75 0.99
C SER A 239 -5.28 -1.29 1.45
N LEU A 240 -5.28 -2.46 2.07
CA LEU A 240 -4.07 -3.09 2.59
C LEU A 240 -3.14 -3.51 1.45
N SER A 241 -3.68 -3.96 0.32
CA SER A 241 -2.90 -4.25 -0.89
C SER A 241 -2.24 -2.98 -1.46
N LEU A 242 -2.95 -1.86 -1.54
CA LEU A 242 -2.39 -0.59 -2.01
C LEU A 242 -1.26 -0.10 -1.08
N ILE A 243 -1.47 -0.15 0.23
CA ILE A 243 -0.45 0.22 1.22
C ILE A 243 0.77 -0.68 1.11
N SER A 244 0.57 -1.98 0.93
CA SER A 244 1.64 -2.95 0.73
C SER A 244 2.47 -2.65 -0.52
N GLN A 245 1.84 -2.25 -1.63
CA GLN A 245 2.54 -1.83 -2.85
C GLN A 245 3.37 -0.56 -2.63
N ILE A 246 2.85 0.40 -1.86
CA ILE A 246 3.59 1.62 -1.50
C ILE A 246 4.83 1.24 -0.68
N LEU A 247 4.66 0.48 0.40
CA LEU A 247 5.77 0.00 1.25
C LEU A 247 6.83 -0.76 0.45
N ALA A 248 6.42 -1.73 -0.37
CA ALA A 248 7.33 -2.50 -1.22
C ALA A 248 8.14 -1.62 -2.18
N THR A 249 7.52 -0.56 -2.71
CA THR A 249 8.19 0.40 -3.60
C THR A 249 9.30 1.15 -2.87
N PHE A 250 9.06 1.66 -1.67
CA PHE A 250 10.06 2.36 -0.88
C PHE A 250 11.18 1.43 -0.40
N LEU A 251 10.87 0.21 0.02
CA LEU A 251 11.87 -0.81 0.35
C LEU A 251 12.77 -1.13 -0.84
N LYS A 252 12.20 -1.25 -2.03
CA LYS A 252 12.98 -1.48 -3.26
C LYS A 252 13.91 -0.30 -3.57
N LEU A 253 13.42 0.94 -3.50
CA LEU A 253 14.22 2.14 -3.75
C LEU A 253 15.40 2.25 -2.78
N ASN A 254 15.17 2.04 -1.50
CA ASN A 254 16.23 2.07 -0.47
C ASN A 254 17.33 1.03 -0.72
N ARG A 255 16.95 -0.18 -1.16
CA ARG A 255 17.94 -1.22 -1.51
C ARG A 255 18.78 -0.83 -2.73
N MET A 256 18.16 -0.24 -3.74
CA MET A 256 18.88 0.21 -4.94
C MET A 256 19.89 1.32 -4.61
N GLU A 257 19.57 2.23 -3.69
CA GLU A 257 20.48 3.25 -3.20
C GLU A 257 21.65 2.65 -2.43
N ALA A 258 21.39 1.67 -1.57
CA ALA A 258 22.44 0.97 -0.81
C ALA A 258 23.41 0.14 -1.69
N GLU A 259 22.94 -0.34 -2.86
CA GLU A 259 23.76 -1.11 -3.82
C GLU A 259 24.53 -0.20 -4.81
N THR A 260 24.18 1.09 -4.90
CA THR A 260 24.84 2.03 -5.81
C THR A 260 26.12 2.57 -5.15
N PRO A 261 27.34 2.25 -5.66
CA PRO A 261 28.55 2.81 -5.09
C PRO A 261 28.54 4.34 -5.26
N VAL A 262 28.79 5.05 -4.15
CA VAL A 262 28.99 6.50 -4.18
C VAL A 262 30.12 6.79 -5.18
N LYS A 263 29.77 7.41 -6.30
CA LYS A 263 30.79 7.93 -7.22
C LYS A 263 31.41 9.16 -6.52
N GLU A 264 32.61 8.99 -5.98
CA GLU A 264 33.48 10.08 -5.56
C GLU A 264 33.88 10.99 -6.74
#